data_ed566f75c4c58afa276bf4b4d5fce3fc
#
_entry.id   ed566f75c4c58afa276bf4b4d5fce3fc
#
_cell.length_a   1.000
_cell.length_b   1.000
_cell.length_c   1.000
_cell.angle_alpha   90.00
_cell.angle_beta   90.00
_cell.angle_gamma   90.00
#
_symmetry.space_group_name_H-M   'P 1'
#
loop_
_entity.id
_entity.type
_entity.pdbx_description
1 polymer ?
#
loop_
_entity_poly.entity_id
_entity_poly.type
_entity_poly.pdbx_seq_one_letter_code
_entity_poly.pdbx_strand_id
1 'polypeptide(L)'
;MATRLPRRLEENMKIVGEQIKLARLRRNLSRAQVAERAMCSELTEARVEKGSPTVAIGIYLRVLYALQLEDDILFIAKEDKLGKELQDIAMINRE
;
A
#
# COMPACT_ATOMS: atom_id res chain seq x y z
N MET A 1 -1.18 8.07 -21.21
CA MET A 1 -0.24 8.80 -20.38
C MET A 1 -0.71 8.82 -18.93
N ALA A 2 0.16 8.48 -18.02
CA ALA A 2 -0.22 8.47 -16.61
C ALA A 2 -0.45 9.89 -16.09
N THR A 3 -1.58 10.11 -15.44
CA THR A 3 -1.87 11.38 -14.81
C THR A 3 -1.10 11.47 -13.50
N ARG A 4 -0.44 12.59 -13.33
CA ARG A 4 0.31 12.82 -12.12
C ARG A 4 -0.64 13.05 -10.94
N LEU A 5 -0.33 12.44 -9.79
CA LEU A 5 -1.13 12.64 -8.59
C LEU A 5 -0.97 14.07 -8.07
N PRO A 6 -2.03 14.63 -7.46
CA PRO A 6 -1.87 15.86 -6.67
C PRO A 6 -0.77 15.68 -5.62
N ARG A 7 -0.07 16.77 -5.32
CA ARG A 7 1.07 16.74 -4.42
C ARG A 7 0.80 16.05 -3.09
N ARG A 8 -0.35 16.32 -2.49
CA ARG A 8 -0.71 15.71 -1.21
C ARG A 8 -0.78 14.18 -1.30
N LEU A 9 -1.32 13.67 -2.40
CA LEU A 9 -1.44 12.23 -2.61
C LEU A 9 -0.09 11.60 -2.93
N GLU A 10 0.78 12.32 -3.66
CA GLU A 10 2.16 11.87 -3.87
C GLU A 10 2.88 11.72 -2.54
N GLU A 11 2.70 12.68 -1.63
CA GLU A 11 3.30 12.62 -0.30
C GLU A 11 2.79 11.43 0.51
N ASN A 12 1.49 11.14 0.44
CA ASN A 12 0.91 9.96 1.09
C ASN A 12 1.58 8.68 0.58
N MET A 13 1.77 8.58 -0.73
CA MET A 13 2.42 7.41 -1.33
C MET A 13 3.87 7.29 -0.89
N LYS A 14 4.59 8.41 -0.79
CA LYS A 14 5.97 8.41 -0.30
C LYS A 14 6.05 7.94 1.14
N ILE A 15 5.09 8.33 1.97
CA ILE A 15 5.04 7.87 3.36
C ILE A 15 4.86 6.35 3.40
N VAL A 16 3.95 5.82 2.60
CA VAL A 16 3.74 4.37 2.51
C VAL A 16 5.02 3.66 2.09
N GLY A 17 5.66 4.16 1.03
CA GLY A 17 6.92 3.59 0.54
C GLY A 17 8.02 3.62 1.60
N GLU A 18 8.14 4.73 2.32
CA GLU A 18 9.14 4.86 3.39
C GLU A 18 8.87 3.89 4.53
N GLN A 19 7.61 3.69 4.90
CA GLN A 19 7.24 2.72 5.93
C GLN A 19 7.61 1.30 5.51
N ILE A 20 7.41 0.95 4.25
CA ILE A 20 7.80 -0.35 3.71
C ILE A 20 9.32 -0.50 3.75
N LYS A 21 10.06 0.54 3.34
CA LYS A 21 11.52 0.53 3.40
C LYS A 21 12.01 0.30 4.82
N LEU A 22 11.46 1.02 5.79
CA LEU A 22 11.85 0.86 7.19
C LEU A 22 11.53 -0.54 7.71
N ALA A 23 10.40 -1.10 7.32
CA ALA A 23 10.05 -2.47 7.71
C ALA A 23 11.06 -3.49 7.16
N ARG A 24 11.51 -3.28 5.92
CA ARG A 24 12.55 -4.10 5.33
C ARG A 24 13.86 -3.99 6.10
N LEU A 25 14.28 -2.76 6.38
CA LEU A 25 15.55 -2.51 7.09
C LEU A 25 15.53 -3.10 8.51
N ARG A 26 14.40 -3.02 9.21
CA ARG A 26 14.26 -3.62 10.55
C ARG A 26 14.46 -5.12 10.53
N ARG A 27 14.20 -5.76 9.40
CA ARG A 27 14.37 -7.21 9.22
C ARG A 27 15.72 -7.59 8.64
N ASN A 28 16.60 -6.59 8.45
CA ASN A 28 17.94 -6.80 7.86
C ASN A 28 17.85 -7.49 6.49
N LEU A 29 16.86 -7.13 5.70
CA LEU A 29 16.68 -7.66 4.36
C LEU A 29 17.16 -6.68 3.31
N SER A 30 17.79 -7.20 2.25
CA SER A 30 18.12 -6.39 1.09
C SER A 30 16.90 -6.24 0.18
N ARG A 31 16.93 -5.24 -0.72
CA ARG A 31 15.89 -5.12 -1.73
C ARG A 31 15.81 -6.35 -2.61
N ALA A 32 16.96 -6.93 -2.96
CA ALA A 32 16.99 -8.15 -3.76
C ALA A 32 16.27 -9.31 -3.07
N GLN A 33 16.47 -9.45 -1.76
CA GLN A 33 15.80 -10.50 -0.99
C GLN A 33 14.29 -10.30 -0.94
N VAL A 34 13.84 -9.07 -0.73
CA VAL A 34 12.39 -8.77 -0.71
C VAL A 34 11.80 -8.98 -2.10
N ALA A 35 12.48 -8.50 -3.15
CA ALA A 35 12.02 -8.69 -4.53
C ALA A 35 11.86 -10.16 -4.88
N GLU A 36 12.81 -10.99 -4.50
CA GLU A 36 12.75 -12.44 -4.72
C GLU A 36 11.51 -13.05 -4.04
N ARG A 37 11.29 -12.73 -2.78
CA ARG A 37 10.13 -13.22 -2.03
C ARG A 37 8.81 -12.70 -2.57
N ALA A 38 8.81 -11.46 -3.05
CA ALA A 38 7.64 -10.82 -3.62
C ALA A 38 7.37 -11.24 -5.07
N MET A 39 8.31 -11.99 -5.67
CA MET A 39 8.23 -12.42 -7.06
C MET A 39 8.11 -11.23 -8.02
N CYS A 40 8.93 -10.21 -7.78
CA CYS A 40 9.02 -9.05 -8.65
C CYS A 40 10.49 -8.69 -8.87
N SER A 41 10.75 -7.78 -9.80
CA SER A 41 12.10 -7.32 -10.05
C SER A 41 12.58 -6.42 -8.92
N GLU A 42 13.89 -6.32 -8.76
CA GLU A 42 14.48 -5.41 -7.78
C GLU A 42 14.14 -3.95 -8.10
N LEU A 43 14.03 -3.62 -9.38
CA LEU A 43 13.60 -2.28 -9.80
C LEU A 43 12.16 -1.99 -9.35
N THR A 44 11.26 -2.95 -9.48
CA THR A 44 9.88 -2.81 -9.05
C THR A 44 9.81 -2.65 -7.54
N GLU A 45 10.58 -3.44 -6.80
CA GLU A 45 10.67 -3.31 -5.35
C GLU A 45 11.14 -1.90 -4.95
N ALA A 46 12.17 -1.39 -5.64
CA ALA A 46 12.67 -0.04 -5.38
C ALA A 46 11.60 1.03 -5.64
N ARG A 47 10.78 0.83 -6.67
CA ARG A 47 9.66 1.74 -6.96
C ARG A 47 8.60 1.72 -5.87
N VAL A 48 8.32 0.56 -5.30
CA VAL A 48 7.41 0.44 -4.15
C VAL A 48 7.92 1.24 -2.98
N GLU A 49 9.22 1.13 -2.67
CA GLU A 49 9.81 1.87 -1.55
C GLU A 49 9.86 3.38 -1.79
N LYS A 50 9.81 3.81 -3.04
CA LYS A 50 9.68 5.23 -3.38
C LYS A 50 8.23 5.71 -3.39
N GLY A 51 7.28 4.81 -3.19
CA GLY A 51 5.87 5.16 -3.21
C GLY A 51 5.34 5.44 -4.60
N SER A 52 5.84 4.74 -5.63
CA SER A 52 5.38 4.94 -6.99
C SER A 52 3.88 4.66 -7.12
N PRO A 53 3.10 5.61 -7.65
CA PRO A 53 1.66 5.41 -7.82
C PRO A 53 1.31 4.59 -9.05
N THR A 54 2.29 4.27 -9.89
CA THR A 54 2.06 3.51 -11.12
C THR A 54 2.35 2.03 -10.97
N VAL A 55 2.81 1.59 -9.80
CA VAL A 55 2.95 0.17 -9.50
C VAL A 55 1.60 -0.35 -9.01
N ALA A 56 1.17 -1.48 -9.56
CA ALA A 56 -0.11 -2.08 -9.19
C ALA A 56 -0.17 -2.38 -7.69
N ILE A 57 -1.33 -2.21 -7.10
CA ILE A 57 -1.53 -2.48 -5.67
C ILE A 57 -1.20 -3.94 -5.33
N GLY A 58 -1.43 -4.88 -6.25
CA GLY A 58 -1.07 -6.27 -6.04
C GLY A 58 0.42 -6.48 -5.83
N ILE A 59 1.26 -5.65 -6.44
CA ILE A 59 2.70 -5.71 -6.21
C ILE A 59 3.04 -5.16 -4.82
N TYR A 60 2.41 -4.07 -4.40
CA TYR A 60 2.54 -3.59 -3.02
C TYR A 60 2.18 -4.70 -2.03
N LEU A 61 1.08 -5.41 -2.31
CA LEU A 61 0.64 -6.52 -1.46
C LEU A 61 1.69 -7.63 -1.39
N ARG A 62 2.31 -7.98 -2.53
CA ARG A 62 3.36 -8.99 -2.57
C ARG A 62 4.58 -8.56 -1.76
N VAL A 63 4.96 -7.29 -1.83
CA VAL A 63 6.08 -6.76 -1.04
C VAL A 63 5.74 -6.82 0.46
N LEU A 64 4.52 -6.44 0.83
CA LEU A 64 4.05 -6.57 2.20
C LEU A 64 4.09 -8.02 2.67
N TYR A 65 3.66 -8.94 1.82
CA TYR A 65 3.71 -10.36 2.11
C TYR A 65 5.15 -10.84 2.36
N ALA A 66 6.09 -10.38 1.54
CA ALA A 66 7.51 -10.70 1.74
C ALA A 66 8.03 -10.22 3.10
N LEU A 67 7.41 -9.19 3.67
CA LEU A 67 7.73 -8.64 4.99
C LEU A 67 6.82 -9.20 6.09
N GLN A 68 5.90 -10.08 5.76
CA GLN A 68 4.88 -10.63 6.67
C GLN A 68 3.93 -9.55 7.21
N LEU A 69 3.64 -8.54 6.39
CA LEU A 69 2.75 -7.42 6.71
C LEU A 69 1.56 -7.34 5.76
N GLU A 70 1.22 -8.45 5.10
CA GLU A 70 0.15 -8.48 4.12
C GLU A 70 -1.20 -8.05 4.68
N ASP A 71 -1.45 -8.29 5.96
CA ASP A 71 -2.72 -7.93 6.57
C ASP A 71 -2.87 -6.43 6.78
N ASP A 72 -1.80 -5.66 6.63
CA ASP A 72 -1.90 -4.19 6.68
C ASP A 72 -2.83 -3.65 5.60
N ILE A 73 -2.95 -4.36 4.47
CA ILE A 73 -3.83 -3.92 3.39
C ILE A 73 -5.30 -3.95 3.80
N LEU A 74 -5.65 -4.74 4.80
CA LEU A 74 -7.02 -4.84 5.30
C LEU A 74 -7.48 -3.57 6.03
N PHE A 75 -6.53 -2.69 6.35
CA PHE A 75 -6.85 -1.41 7.01
C PHE A 75 -7.25 -0.32 6.02
N ILE A 76 -7.07 -0.55 4.72
CA ILE A 76 -7.46 0.43 3.71
C ILE A 76 -8.97 0.63 3.77
N ALA A 77 -9.39 1.89 3.96
CA ALA A 77 -10.81 2.29 4.05
C ALA A 77 -11.58 1.61 5.18
N LYS A 78 -10.90 0.97 6.12
CA LYS A 78 -11.55 0.30 7.25
C LYS A 78 -12.23 1.30 8.20
N GLU A 79 -11.57 2.42 8.48
CA GLU A 79 -12.09 3.46 9.36
C GLU A 79 -12.84 4.50 8.52
N ASP A 80 -14.10 4.22 8.24
CA ASP A 80 -14.97 5.09 7.46
C ASP A 80 -16.22 5.41 8.27
N LYS A 81 -16.05 6.27 9.26
CA LYS A 81 -17.12 6.63 10.20
C LYS A 81 -18.31 7.26 9.50
N LEU A 82 -18.04 8.23 8.61
CA LEU A 82 -19.11 8.90 7.87
C LEU A 82 -19.84 7.93 6.96
N GLY A 83 -19.10 7.10 6.23
CA GLY A 83 -19.70 6.11 5.32
C GLY A 83 -20.57 5.11 6.05
N LYS A 84 -20.17 4.67 7.24
CA LYS A 84 -20.94 3.76 8.06
C LYS A 84 -22.25 4.41 8.54
N GLU A 85 -22.19 5.68 8.95
CA GLU A 85 -23.39 6.42 9.35
C GLU A 85 -24.36 6.59 8.18
N LEU A 86 -23.84 6.93 7.00
CA LEU A 86 -24.66 7.07 5.80
C LEU A 86 -25.27 5.74 5.38
N GLN A 87 -24.52 4.66 5.50
CA GLN A 87 -25.00 3.32 5.20
C GLN A 87 -26.15 2.92 6.14
N ASP A 88 -26.01 3.18 7.42
CA ASP A 88 -27.05 2.86 8.41
C ASP A 88 -28.34 3.58 8.07
N ILE A 89 -28.28 4.86 7.73
CA ILE A 89 -29.45 5.64 7.32
C ILE A 89 -30.09 5.05 6.05
N ALA A 90 -29.27 4.73 5.06
CA ALA A 90 -29.75 4.17 3.79
C ALA A 90 -30.38 2.80 3.98
N MET A 91 -29.80 1.97 4.84
CA MET A 91 -30.34 0.65 5.12
C MET A 91 -31.68 0.71 5.83
N ILE A 92 -31.87 1.65 6.76
CA ILE A 92 -33.13 1.89 7.41
C ILE A 92 -34.21 2.23 6.38
N ASN A 93 -33.86 3.05 5.38
CA ASN A 93 -34.81 3.50 4.36
C ASN A 93 -35.07 2.44 3.29
N ARG A 94 -34.14 1.51 3.07
CA ARG A 94 -34.30 0.44 2.06
C ARG A 94 -35.11 -0.73 2.57
N GLU A 95 -34.96 -1.02 3.82
CA GLU A 95 -35.64 -2.15 4.43
C GLU A 95 -37.09 -1.81 4.81
#